data_b1da58dc765e237ef05e0b89ac7d03fb
#
_entry.id   b1da58dc765e237ef05e0b89ac7d03fb
#
_cell.length_a   1.000
_cell.length_b   1.000
_cell.length_c   1.000
_cell.angle_alpha   90.00
_cell.angle_beta   90.00
_cell.angle_gamma   90.00
#
_symmetry.space_group_name_H-M   'P 1'
#
loop_
_entity.id
_entity.type
_entity.pdbx_description
1 polymer ?
#
loop_
_entity_poly.entity_id
_entity_poly.type
_entity_poly.pdbx_seq_one_letter_code
_entity_poly.pdbx_strand_id
1 'polypeptide(L)'
;MDEPVDSGESQPDFELGNFPSWYRYLLQSQPADNVNFLTEIKEALDEFQELRFYSSGSSAERLRAVFRVSTGELVNYSLSELSDGQRYLIGLYALLHFLIMKGRTVFIDEPDNFISLREIQPWLQAAEEAVEDHHGQLILISHHPEILNQWALRHGLRFFREDNGHVRTEKFRIDPKGSLQPSELIARGWENA
;
A
#
# COMPACT_ATOMS: atom_id res chain seq x y z
N MET A 1 3.87 -16.07 2.94
CA MET A 1 4.64 -15.12 3.78
C MET A 1 5.31 -15.73 5.04
N ASP A 2 5.12 -16.98 5.40
CA ASP A 2 5.76 -17.62 6.58
C ASP A 2 6.92 -18.54 6.22
N GLU A 3 7.43 -18.45 5.02
CA GLU A 3 8.55 -19.26 4.59
C GLU A 3 9.84 -18.86 5.30
N PRO A 4 10.71 -19.83 5.59
CA PRO A 4 12.02 -19.54 6.14
C PRO A 4 12.87 -18.77 5.12
N VAL A 5 13.61 -17.77 5.60
CA VAL A 5 14.43 -16.89 4.76
C VAL A 5 15.89 -17.23 4.95
N ASP A 6 16.53 -17.68 3.89
CA ASP A 6 17.98 -17.97 3.87
C ASP A 6 18.79 -16.80 3.28
N SER A 7 18.20 -16.05 2.34
CA SER A 7 18.84 -14.92 1.66
C SER A 7 17.86 -13.77 1.42
N GLY A 8 18.39 -12.54 1.25
CA GLY A 8 17.59 -11.37 0.90
C GLY A 8 17.39 -11.26 -0.61
N GLU A 9 16.18 -10.91 -1.03
CA GLU A 9 15.83 -10.57 -2.41
C GLU A 9 15.75 -9.04 -2.58
N SER A 10 16.40 -8.53 -3.62
CA SER A 10 16.53 -7.07 -3.81
C SER A 10 15.27 -6.37 -4.30
N GLN A 11 14.26 -7.11 -4.72
CA GLN A 11 12.99 -6.58 -5.22
C GLN A 11 11.81 -7.38 -4.70
N PRO A 12 10.65 -6.72 -4.47
CA PRO A 12 9.43 -7.43 -4.14
C PRO A 12 8.87 -8.14 -5.38
N ASP A 13 8.19 -9.25 -5.15
CA ASP A 13 7.35 -9.86 -6.18
C ASP A 13 6.00 -9.13 -6.31
N PHE A 14 5.21 -9.51 -7.32
CA PHE A 14 3.95 -8.84 -7.66
C PHE A 14 2.91 -8.85 -6.52
N GLU A 15 2.87 -9.90 -5.70
CA GLU A 15 1.90 -10.05 -4.61
C GLU A 15 2.51 -9.81 -3.22
N LEU A 16 3.76 -9.34 -3.17
CA LEU A 16 4.55 -9.27 -1.93
C LEU A 16 4.66 -10.61 -1.19
N GLY A 17 4.55 -11.72 -1.91
CA GLY A 17 4.70 -13.07 -1.35
C GLY A 17 6.08 -13.30 -0.76
N ASN A 18 7.10 -12.69 -1.37
CA ASN A 18 8.49 -12.73 -0.92
C ASN A 18 8.83 -11.60 0.09
N PHE A 19 7.83 -10.94 0.71
CA PHE A 19 8.08 -9.83 1.63
C PHE A 19 9.14 -10.12 2.70
N PRO A 20 9.22 -11.29 3.35
CA PRO A 20 10.27 -11.58 4.32
C PRO A 20 11.69 -11.54 3.73
N SER A 21 11.89 -12.10 2.53
CA SER A 21 13.17 -12.08 1.82
C SER A 21 13.56 -10.67 1.39
N TRP A 22 12.59 -9.92 0.85
CA TRP A 22 12.77 -8.53 0.48
C TRP A 22 13.08 -7.66 1.70
N TYR A 23 12.33 -7.79 2.79
CA TYR A 23 12.56 -7.04 4.02
C TYR A 23 13.93 -7.32 4.65
N ARG A 24 14.42 -8.57 4.56
CA ARG A 24 15.79 -8.90 4.97
C ARG A 24 16.84 -8.11 4.17
N TYR A 25 16.67 -8.03 2.87
CA TYR A 25 17.55 -7.22 2.01
C TYR A 25 17.49 -5.73 2.40
N LEU A 26 16.29 -5.20 2.64
CA LEU A 26 16.08 -3.79 3.01
C LEU A 26 16.75 -3.43 4.33
N LEU A 27 16.66 -4.28 5.34
CA LEU A 27 17.34 -4.09 6.62
C LEU A 27 18.87 -3.93 6.47
N GLN A 28 19.45 -4.63 5.51
CA GLN A 28 20.89 -4.57 5.26
C GLN A 28 21.29 -3.37 4.38
N SER A 29 20.47 -3.08 3.37
CA SER A 29 20.80 -2.07 2.35
C SER A 29 20.29 -0.67 2.67
N GLN A 30 19.21 -0.53 3.45
CA GLN A 30 18.51 0.73 3.72
C GLN A 30 18.11 0.84 5.21
N PRO A 31 19.03 0.74 6.17
CA PRO A 31 18.70 0.73 7.59
C PRO A 31 18.06 2.02 8.09
N ALA A 32 18.43 3.18 7.55
CA ALA A 32 17.85 4.47 7.93
C ALA A 32 16.37 4.58 7.52
N ASP A 33 16.03 4.15 6.30
CA ASP A 33 14.66 4.14 5.82
C ASP A 33 13.78 3.17 6.62
N ASN A 34 14.36 2.06 7.09
CA ASN A 34 13.67 1.12 7.94
C ASN A 34 13.21 1.72 9.28
N VAL A 35 13.97 2.67 9.83
CA VAL A 35 13.56 3.38 11.06
C VAL A 35 12.30 4.21 10.81
N ASN A 36 12.24 4.95 9.71
CA ASN A 36 11.08 5.74 9.33
C ASN A 36 9.87 4.85 9.04
N PHE A 37 10.07 3.81 8.24
CA PHE A 37 9.05 2.80 7.94
C PHE A 37 8.42 2.21 9.20
N LEU A 38 9.22 1.75 10.16
CA LEU A 38 8.70 1.19 11.42
C LEU A 38 8.01 2.24 12.29
N THR A 39 8.45 3.49 12.23
CA THR A 39 7.82 4.59 12.97
C THR A 39 6.41 4.84 12.46
N GLU A 40 6.23 4.95 11.14
CA GLU A 40 4.92 5.19 10.53
C GLU A 40 3.97 3.98 10.70
N ILE A 41 4.48 2.75 10.60
CA ILE A 41 3.63 1.57 10.89
C ILE A 41 3.14 1.57 12.34
N LYS A 42 3.95 2.01 13.31
CA LYS A 42 3.52 2.11 14.71
C LYS A 42 2.37 3.10 14.90
N GLU A 43 2.30 4.13 14.08
CA GLU A 43 1.20 5.09 14.08
C GLU A 43 -0.05 4.53 13.38
N ALA A 44 0.16 3.69 12.34
CA ALA A 44 -0.91 3.12 11.54
C ALA A 44 -1.53 1.84 12.13
N LEU A 45 -0.75 1.05 12.87
CA LEU A 45 -1.17 -0.21 13.48
C LEU A 45 -1.09 -0.13 15.00
N ASP A 46 -2.24 -0.12 15.64
CA ASP A 46 -2.34 -0.15 17.09
C ASP A 46 -1.53 -1.32 17.69
N GLU A 47 -0.83 -1.05 18.79
CA GLU A 47 -0.07 -2.05 19.54
C GLU A 47 1.16 -2.63 18.81
N PHE A 48 1.38 -2.33 17.51
CA PHE A 48 2.55 -2.79 16.78
C PHE A 48 3.85 -2.21 17.36
N GLN A 49 4.90 -3.03 17.46
CA GLN A 49 6.19 -2.63 17.99
C GLN A 49 7.32 -2.71 16.97
N GLU A 50 7.43 -3.83 16.27
CA GLU A 50 8.52 -4.04 15.30
C GLU A 50 8.26 -5.26 14.41
N LEU A 51 9.05 -5.36 13.35
CA LEU A 51 9.27 -6.59 12.59
C LEU A 51 10.62 -7.17 12.99
N ARG A 52 10.68 -8.46 13.34
CA ARG A 52 11.89 -9.11 13.81
C ARG A 52 12.06 -10.49 13.21
N PHE A 53 13.30 -10.83 12.83
CA PHE A 53 13.66 -12.18 12.43
C PHE A 53 14.00 -13.05 13.65
N TYR A 54 13.46 -14.25 13.66
CA TYR A 54 13.70 -15.27 14.68
C TYR A 54 14.28 -16.52 14.04
N SER A 55 15.41 -17.02 14.61
CA SER A 55 15.98 -18.30 14.25
C SER A 55 15.23 -19.42 14.96
N SER A 56 14.85 -20.46 14.25
CA SER A 56 14.16 -21.64 14.79
C SER A 56 15.07 -22.87 14.89
N GLY A 57 16.35 -22.67 15.22
CA GLY A 57 17.32 -23.79 15.40
C GLY A 57 17.90 -24.34 14.08
N SER A 58 17.47 -23.83 12.93
CA SER A 58 18.08 -24.02 11.62
C SER A 58 18.76 -22.72 11.19
N SER A 59 19.54 -22.75 10.11
CA SER A 59 20.12 -21.52 9.51
C SER A 59 19.06 -20.55 8.99
N ALA A 60 17.84 -21.02 8.79
CA ALA A 60 16.73 -20.24 8.27
C ALA A 60 16.00 -19.44 9.38
N GLU A 61 15.76 -18.16 9.13
CA GLU A 61 15.03 -17.28 10.02
C GLU A 61 13.62 -17.01 9.50
N ARG A 62 12.71 -16.69 10.41
CA ARG A 62 11.32 -16.33 10.08
C ARG A 62 11.03 -14.93 10.54
N LEU A 63 10.41 -14.14 9.68
CA LEU A 63 9.94 -12.79 10.01
C LEU A 63 8.68 -12.88 10.87
N ARG A 64 8.68 -12.15 11.99
CA ARG A 64 7.56 -12.02 12.91
C ARG A 64 7.22 -10.56 13.12
N ALA A 65 5.94 -10.28 13.29
CA ALA A 65 5.46 -9.00 13.76
C ALA A 65 5.27 -9.07 15.29
N VAL A 66 5.82 -8.09 15.99
CA VAL A 66 5.76 -8.00 17.45
C VAL A 66 4.70 -6.97 17.84
N PHE A 67 3.77 -7.38 18.67
CA PHE A 67 2.71 -6.50 19.21
C PHE A 67 2.75 -6.48 20.74
N ARG A 68 2.36 -5.35 21.32
CA ARG A 68 2.16 -5.22 22.76
C ARG A 68 0.69 -5.47 23.08
N VAL A 69 0.40 -6.56 23.77
CA VAL A 69 -0.99 -6.86 24.16
C VAL A 69 -1.40 -6.04 25.39
N SER A 70 -2.70 -6.02 25.68
CA SER A 70 -3.30 -5.23 26.77
C SER A 70 -2.71 -5.50 28.16
N THR A 71 -2.10 -6.68 28.37
CA THR A 71 -1.36 -7.02 29.60
C THR A 71 0.00 -6.32 29.70
N GLY A 72 0.47 -5.64 28.61
CA GLY A 72 1.80 -5.06 28.51
C GLY A 72 2.87 -6.02 27.98
N GLU A 73 2.54 -7.29 27.79
CA GLU A 73 3.45 -8.30 27.25
C GLU A 73 3.66 -8.12 25.75
N LEU A 74 4.83 -8.56 25.27
CA LEU A 74 5.15 -8.61 23.83
C LEU A 74 4.83 -9.99 23.28
N VAL A 75 4.01 -10.04 22.25
CA VAL A 75 3.63 -11.27 21.54
C VAL A 75 4.13 -11.21 20.12
N ASN A 76 4.65 -12.34 19.63
CA ASN A 76 5.20 -12.48 18.30
C ASN A 76 4.21 -13.26 17.41
N TYR A 77 3.73 -12.62 16.36
CA TYR A 77 2.86 -13.23 15.36
C TYR A 77 3.62 -13.51 14.08
N SER A 78 3.34 -14.65 13.44
CA SER A 78 3.73 -14.83 12.05
C SER A 78 2.92 -13.89 11.16
N LEU A 79 3.45 -13.54 9.99
CA LEU A 79 2.70 -12.68 9.07
C LEU A 79 1.37 -13.32 8.64
N SER A 80 1.27 -14.66 8.60
CA SER A 80 0.02 -15.36 8.30
C SER A 80 -1.02 -15.31 9.42
N GLU A 81 -0.62 -15.01 10.65
CA GLU A 81 -1.53 -14.84 11.80
C GLU A 81 -2.11 -13.42 11.87
N LEU A 82 -1.54 -12.47 11.13
CA LEU A 82 -2.08 -11.12 11.02
C LEU A 82 -3.36 -11.11 10.16
N SER A 83 -4.25 -10.15 10.43
CA SER A 83 -5.37 -9.89 9.52
C SER A 83 -4.88 -9.44 8.15
N ASP A 84 -5.72 -9.60 7.12
CA ASP A 84 -5.40 -9.14 5.77
C ASP A 84 -5.09 -7.64 5.75
N GLY A 85 -5.87 -6.82 6.47
CA GLY A 85 -5.64 -5.39 6.59
C GLY A 85 -4.29 -5.03 7.21
N GLN A 86 -3.89 -5.71 8.30
CA GLN A 86 -2.58 -5.49 8.91
C GLN A 86 -1.43 -5.83 7.98
N ARG A 87 -1.51 -6.98 7.28
CA ARG A 87 -0.51 -7.37 6.28
C ARG A 87 -0.41 -6.37 5.14
N TYR A 88 -1.58 -5.91 4.68
CA TYR A 88 -1.67 -4.99 3.57
C TYR A 88 -1.09 -3.62 3.93
N LEU A 89 -1.41 -3.07 5.11
CA LEU A 89 -0.80 -1.83 5.60
C LEU A 89 0.72 -1.93 5.70
N ILE A 90 1.25 -3.00 6.26
CA ILE A 90 2.71 -3.24 6.30
C ILE A 90 3.30 -3.20 4.89
N GLY A 91 2.65 -3.86 3.93
CA GLY A 91 3.06 -3.85 2.53
C GLY A 91 3.02 -2.45 1.90
N LEU A 92 1.93 -1.72 2.08
CA LEU A 92 1.77 -0.37 1.54
C LEU A 92 2.83 0.60 2.07
N TYR A 93 3.09 0.61 3.37
CA TYR A 93 4.15 1.44 3.96
C TYR A 93 5.54 1.01 3.49
N ALA A 94 5.78 -0.29 3.28
CA ALA A 94 7.04 -0.74 2.70
C ALA A 94 7.21 -0.24 1.25
N LEU A 95 6.16 -0.30 0.42
CA LEU A 95 6.18 0.26 -0.94
C LEU A 95 6.44 1.77 -0.93
N LEU A 96 5.84 2.50 0.02
CA LEU A 96 6.06 3.94 0.20
C LEU A 96 7.53 4.25 0.47
N HIS A 97 8.09 3.69 1.55
CA HIS A 97 9.44 4.03 2.02
C HIS A 97 10.55 3.52 1.12
N PHE A 98 10.38 2.31 0.57
CA PHE A 98 11.47 1.64 -0.12
C PHE A 98 11.39 1.71 -1.65
N LEU A 99 10.25 2.16 -2.19
CA LEU A 99 10.09 2.33 -3.64
C LEU A 99 9.65 3.74 -4.02
N ILE A 100 8.52 4.26 -3.53
CA ILE A 100 7.99 5.57 -3.95
C ILE A 100 8.95 6.67 -3.54
N MET A 101 9.38 6.73 -2.29
CA MET A 101 10.37 7.70 -1.80
C MET A 101 11.77 7.53 -2.42
N LYS A 102 12.00 6.49 -3.21
CA LYS A 102 13.24 6.27 -4.00
C LYS A 102 13.06 6.59 -5.48
N GLY A 103 12.01 7.30 -5.84
CA GLY A 103 11.75 7.71 -7.23
C GLY A 103 11.34 6.55 -8.15
N ARG A 104 10.79 5.45 -7.60
CA ARG A 104 10.35 4.30 -8.39
C ARG A 104 8.89 4.46 -8.80
N THR A 105 8.52 3.75 -9.87
CA THR A 105 7.11 3.61 -10.27
C THR A 105 6.49 2.41 -9.55
N VAL A 106 5.35 2.64 -8.92
CA VAL A 106 4.58 1.61 -8.21
C VAL A 106 3.16 1.56 -8.78
N PHE A 107 2.68 0.34 -9.06
CA PHE A 107 1.31 0.07 -9.49
C PHE A 107 0.59 -0.67 -8.38
N ILE A 108 -0.57 -0.18 -7.97
CA ILE A 108 -1.39 -0.83 -6.94
C ILE A 108 -2.83 -0.92 -7.46
N ASP A 109 -3.35 -2.15 -7.45
CA ASP A 109 -4.73 -2.44 -7.79
C ASP A 109 -5.55 -2.59 -6.52
N GLU A 110 -6.63 -1.81 -6.40
CA GLU A 110 -7.56 -1.82 -5.26
C GLU A 110 -6.85 -1.69 -3.90
N PRO A 111 -6.16 -0.56 -3.62
CA PRO A 111 -5.38 -0.39 -2.38
C PRO A 111 -6.25 -0.40 -1.11
N ASP A 112 -7.55 -0.29 -1.25
CA ASP A 112 -8.54 -0.21 -0.17
C ASP A 112 -9.25 -1.53 0.13
N ASN A 113 -8.95 -2.62 -0.58
CA ASN A 113 -9.71 -3.87 -0.50
C ASN A 113 -9.78 -4.51 0.89
N PHE A 114 -8.78 -4.35 1.73
CA PHE A 114 -8.70 -5.01 3.04
C PHE A 114 -8.59 -4.03 4.20
N ILE A 115 -8.65 -2.74 3.92
CA ILE A 115 -8.35 -1.66 4.86
C ILE A 115 -9.54 -0.69 4.89
N SER A 116 -9.92 -0.23 6.08
CA SER A 116 -10.91 0.83 6.17
C SER A 116 -10.36 2.15 5.62
N LEU A 117 -11.24 2.99 5.11
CA LEU A 117 -10.85 4.30 4.59
C LEU A 117 -10.03 5.11 5.61
N ARG A 118 -10.43 5.05 6.88
CA ARG A 118 -9.74 5.77 7.97
C ARG A 118 -8.28 5.33 8.11
N GLU A 119 -8.00 4.07 7.88
CA GLU A 119 -6.65 3.50 8.01
C GLU A 119 -5.78 3.77 6.78
N ILE A 120 -6.37 3.78 5.58
CA ILE A 120 -5.62 4.01 4.34
C ILE A 120 -5.38 5.51 4.05
N GLN A 121 -6.23 6.42 4.53
CA GLN A 121 -6.09 7.86 4.24
C GLN A 121 -4.72 8.45 4.58
N PRO A 122 -4.10 8.18 5.75
CA PRO A 122 -2.77 8.70 6.06
C PRO A 122 -1.72 8.23 5.05
N TRP A 123 -1.79 6.97 4.62
CA TRP A 123 -0.90 6.42 3.61
C TRP A 123 -1.09 7.10 2.24
N LEU A 124 -2.33 7.33 1.83
CA LEU A 124 -2.64 7.99 0.56
C LEU A 124 -2.05 9.41 0.52
N GLN A 125 -2.18 10.16 1.62
CA GLN A 125 -1.60 11.50 1.74
C GLN A 125 -0.07 11.45 1.69
N ALA A 126 0.55 10.57 2.47
CA ALA A 126 2.00 10.41 2.48
C ALA A 126 2.54 9.97 1.11
N ALA A 127 1.80 9.13 0.39
CA ALA A 127 2.17 8.69 -0.95
C ALA A 127 2.07 9.83 -1.99
N GLU A 128 1.06 10.71 -1.91
CA GLU A 128 0.94 11.90 -2.77
C GLU A 128 2.14 12.84 -2.54
N GLU A 129 2.46 13.17 -1.28
CA GLU A 129 3.61 13.98 -0.90
C GLU A 129 4.94 13.36 -1.37
N ALA A 130 5.11 12.03 -1.17
CA ALA A 130 6.32 11.34 -1.58
C ALA A 130 6.53 11.34 -3.10
N VAL A 131 5.47 11.23 -3.89
CA VAL A 131 5.55 11.32 -5.37
C VAL A 131 6.01 12.71 -5.79
N GLU A 132 5.51 13.78 -5.16
CA GLU A 132 5.90 15.16 -5.46
C GLU A 132 7.35 15.42 -5.07
N ASP A 133 7.77 15.01 -3.89
CA ASP A 133 9.09 15.32 -3.33
C ASP A 133 10.23 14.47 -3.93
N HIS A 134 9.96 13.21 -4.27
CA HIS A 134 10.99 12.26 -4.68
C HIS A 134 10.94 11.88 -6.17
N HIS A 135 10.07 12.52 -6.96
CA HIS A 135 9.91 12.23 -8.39
C HIS A 135 9.59 10.77 -8.71
N GLY A 136 8.95 10.08 -7.77
CA GLY A 136 8.39 8.76 -7.99
C GLY A 136 7.12 8.82 -8.83
N GLN A 137 6.57 7.66 -9.16
CA GLN A 137 5.27 7.57 -9.81
C GLN A 137 4.41 6.53 -9.10
N LEU A 138 3.20 6.92 -8.74
CA LEU A 138 2.19 6.02 -8.19
C LEU A 138 1.02 5.92 -9.17
N ILE A 139 0.68 4.70 -9.57
CA ILE A 139 -0.48 4.39 -10.40
C ILE A 139 -1.42 3.53 -9.57
N LEU A 140 -2.58 4.11 -9.23
CA LEU A 140 -3.63 3.41 -8.48
C LEU A 140 -4.78 3.05 -9.40
N ILE A 141 -5.27 1.84 -9.28
CA ILE A 141 -6.53 1.41 -9.87
C ILE A 141 -7.48 1.24 -8.70
N SER A 142 -8.58 1.96 -8.68
CA SER A 142 -9.58 1.88 -7.61
C SER A 142 -10.95 2.31 -8.11
N HIS A 143 -11.99 1.74 -7.50
CA HIS A 143 -13.37 2.17 -7.67
C HIS A 143 -13.94 2.79 -6.38
N HIS A 144 -13.13 2.97 -5.35
CA HIS A 144 -13.55 3.49 -4.06
C HIS A 144 -13.97 4.97 -4.16
N PRO A 145 -15.19 5.34 -3.72
CA PRO A 145 -15.72 6.71 -3.87
C PRO A 145 -14.79 7.80 -3.35
N GLU A 146 -14.16 7.59 -2.20
CA GLU A 146 -13.30 8.60 -1.58
C GLU A 146 -12.00 8.83 -2.34
N ILE A 147 -11.36 7.76 -2.81
CA ILE A 147 -10.15 7.86 -3.65
C ILE A 147 -10.49 8.61 -4.94
N LEU A 148 -11.63 8.28 -5.55
CA LEU A 148 -12.12 8.98 -6.74
C LEU A 148 -12.40 10.46 -6.47
N ASN A 149 -13.09 10.77 -5.37
CA ASN A 149 -13.44 12.16 -5.02
C ASN A 149 -12.19 13.00 -4.72
N GLN A 150 -11.18 12.41 -4.11
CA GLN A 150 -9.96 13.12 -3.75
C GLN A 150 -9.03 13.35 -4.96
N TRP A 151 -8.85 12.34 -5.83
CA TRP A 151 -7.79 12.36 -6.82
C TRP A 151 -8.22 12.36 -8.28
N ALA A 152 -9.44 11.85 -8.61
CA ALA A 152 -9.82 11.67 -9.99
C ALA A 152 -9.82 12.96 -10.80
N LEU A 153 -10.20 14.09 -10.20
CA LEU A 153 -10.23 15.38 -10.91
C LEU A 153 -8.86 15.90 -11.31
N ARG A 154 -7.83 15.61 -10.49
CA ARG A 154 -6.46 16.09 -10.75
C ARG A 154 -5.64 15.09 -11.55
N HIS A 155 -5.79 13.80 -11.26
CA HIS A 155 -4.89 12.75 -11.74
C HIS A 155 -5.61 11.62 -12.49
N GLY A 156 -6.97 11.57 -12.43
CA GLY A 156 -7.74 10.43 -12.90
C GLY A 156 -7.74 10.25 -14.42
N LEU A 157 -7.56 9.00 -14.83
CA LEU A 157 -7.84 8.51 -16.20
C LEU A 157 -9.02 7.55 -16.11
N ARG A 158 -10.02 7.80 -16.93
CA ARG A 158 -11.16 6.91 -17.10
C ARG A 158 -10.90 5.95 -18.25
N PHE A 159 -11.15 4.67 -18.00
CA PHE A 159 -11.14 3.63 -19.02
C PHE A 159 -12.57 3.18 -19.30
N PHE A 160 -12.98 3.18 -20.54
CA PHE A 160 -14.35 2.83 -20.94
C PHE A 160 -14.39 2.12 -22.29
N ARG A 161 -15.53 1.50 -22.59
CA ARG A 161 -15.83 0.92 -23.90
C ARG A 161 -17.15 1.47 -24.42
N GLU A 162 -17.18 1.83 -25.69
CA GLU A 162 -18.40 2.16 -26.43
C GLU A 162 -18.79 0.95 -27.26
N ASP A 163 -20.06 0.56 -27.20
CA ASP A 163 -20.67 -0.49 -28.05
C ASP A 163 -19.85 -1.77 -28.18
N ASN A 164 -19.30 -2.30 -27.06
CA ASN A 164 -18.39 -3.46 -27.06
C ASN A 164 -17.14 -3.31 -27.92
N GLY A 165 -16.78 -2.09 -28.29
CA GLY A 165 -15.57 -1.77 -29.02
C GLY A 165 -14.27 -1.88 -28.23
N HIS A 166 -13.22 -1.24 -28.73
CA HIS A 166 -11.92 -1.17 -28.05
C HIS A 166 -11.99 -0.30 -26.80
N VAL A 167 -11.15 -0.61 -25.82
CA VAL A 167 -10.98 0.23 -24.63
C VAL A 167 -10.44 1.60 -25.06
N ARG A 168 -11.05 2.65 -24.56
CA ARG A 168 -10.61 4.04 -24.72
C ARG A 168 -10.24 4.63 -23.38
N THR A 169 -9.45 5.68 -23.39
CA THR A 169 -9.04 6.41 -22.19
C THR A 169 -9.30 7.90 -22.37
N GLU A 170 -9.76 8.54 -21.33
CA GLU A 170 -9.90 9.99 -21.27
C GLU A 170 -9.52 10.51 -19.87
N LYS A 171 -9.12 11.79 -19.83
CA LYS A 171 -8.94 12.46 -18.52
C LYS A 171 -10.29 12.62 -17.85
N PHE A 172 -10.30 12.42 -16.54
CA PHE A 172 -11.48 12.69 -15.75
C PHE A 172 -11.86 14.19 -15.86
N ARG A 173 -13.15 14.49 -16.08
CA ARG A 173 -13.64 15.85 -16.30
C ARG A 173 -14.56 16.28 -15.17
N ILE A 174 -14.54 17.56 -14.88
CA ILE A 174 -15.48 18.17 -13.93
C ILE A 174 -16.87 18.24 -14.59
N ASP A 175 -17.91 17.90 -13.82
CA ASP A 175 -19.29 18.18 -14.23
C ASP A 175 -19.44 19.69 -14.53
N PRO A 176 -19.90 20.07 -15.73
CA PRO A 176 -20.08 21.49 -16.11
C PRO A 176 -21.00 22.25 -15.16
N LYS A 177 -21.87 21.56 -14.42
CA LYS A 177 -22.78 22.14 -13.44
C LYS A 177 -22.18 22.17 -12.03
N GLY A 178 -21.04 21.52 -11.79
CA GLY A 178 -20.30 21.54 -10.53
C GLY A 178 -21.03 20.95 -9.33
N SER A 179 -22.09 20.16 -9.55
CA SER A 179 -22.97 19.70 -8.49
C SER A 179 -22.74 18.26 -8.03
N LEU A 180 -21.98 17.47 -8.79
CA LEU A 180 -21.79 16.05 -8.52
C LEU A 180 -20.31 15.74 -8.20
N GLN A 181 -20.13 14.84 -7.24
CA GLN A 181 -18.81 14.30 -6.94
C GLN A 181 -18.36 13.30 -8.01
N PRO A 182 -17.03 13.11 -8.22
CA PRO A 182 -16.52 12.14 -9.19
C PRO A 182 -17.11 10.73 -9.06
N SER A 183 -17.25 10.24 -7.83
CA SER A 183 -17.86 8.93 -7.56
C SER A 183 -19.33 8.85 -7.97
N GLU A 184 -20.08 9.94 -7.79
CA GLU A 184 -21.50 10.00 -8.20
C GLU A 184 -21.66 10.01 -9.71
N LEU A 185 -20.75 10.69 -10.42
CA LEU A 185 -20.73 10.70 -11.88
C LEU A 185 -20.50 9.29 -12.44
N ILE A 186 -19.56 8.54 -11.84
CA ILE A 186 -19.31 7.16 -12.23
C ILE A 186 -20.51 6.27 -11.92
N ALA A 187 -21.11 6.38 -10.72
CA ALA A 187 -22.25 5.58 -10.31
C ALA A 187 -23.50 5.80 -11.16
N ARG A 188 -23.64 7.00 -11.77
CA ARG A 188 -24.78 7.35 -12.65
C ARG A 188 -24.56 7.01 -14.13
N GLY A 189 -23.39 6.42 -14.47
CA GLY A 189 -23.06 6.13 -15.86
C GLY A 189 -22.77 7.43 -16.62
N TRP A 190 -21.69 8.07 -16.27
CA TRP A 190 -21.21 9.36 -16.83
C TRP A 190 -21.21 9.48 -18.35
N GLU A 191 -21.08 8.39 -19.08
CA GLU A 191 -21.15 8.35 -20.52
C GLU A 191 -22.43 8.95 -21.12
N ASN A 192 -23.44 9.20 -20.27
CA ASN A 192 -24.75 9.68 -20.67
C ASN A 192 -25.08 11.09 -20.12
N ALA A 193 -24.10 11.80 -19.53
CA ALA A 193 -24.32 13.12 -18.93
C ALA A 193 -23.75 14.26 -19.79
#